data_adf00b5a1d20c1fd6d17767b7304ffe6
#
_entry.id   adf00b5a1d20c1fd6d17767b7304ffe6
#
_cell.length_a   1.000
_cell.length_b   1.000
_cell.length_c   1.000
_cell.angle_alpha   90.00
_cell.angle_beta   90.00
_cell.angle_gamma   90.00
#
_symmetry.space_group_name_H-M   'P 1'
#
loop_
_entity.id
_entity.type
_entity.pdbx_description
1 polymer ?
#
loop_
_entity_poly.entity_id
_entity_poly.type
_entity_poly.pdbx_seq_one_letter_code
_entity_poly.pdbx_strand_id
1 'polypeptide(L)'
;MPSPGTHDPSLLNGRTVELIGRLHADARVFDTSCSALIAVDRIDGRRFRGLTEAVLRPCPNPPQHGWQLKLTGALKAPQSSVHPLVSGPASRLDRLGSWSQLRADRWQVLHKSWTPIADARRSIAARFQQVAGLQRGGLLAALVLGGAHVQLPAELREAFRVAGLSHALAASGFHLSVVLGSVLAVGRSVSRPLRVSLGCCALLLFLTLAGGQPSVVRAVLMGATALLIRESDQRSRGAGVLLLTLILMLLIRPDWAHSVGFQLSAAATAGLTLSAPGLEQQLLRCCPPRMGWLAAAFAVSWAALVWTLPLQLLHFGSTPLYALVANLLAAPLLLSLIHI
;
A
#
# COMPACT_ATOMS: atom_id res chain seq x y z
N MET A 1 10.65 1.75 19.37
CA MET A 1 10.02 2.87 18.62
C MET A 1 11.07 3.93 18.41
N PRO A 2 11.22 4.47 17.20
CA PRO A 2 12.17 5.56 16.98
C PRO A 2 11.75 6.76 17.84
N SER A 3 12.69 7.33 18.59
CA SER A 3 12.47 8.56 19.37
C SER A 3 12.72 9.79 18.49
N PRO A 4 12.08 10.93 18.77
CA PRO A 4 12.34 12.17 18.06
C PRO A 4 13.81 12.56 18.18
N GLY A 5 14.44 12.88 17.04
CA GLY A 5 15.84 13.32 17.02
C GLY A 5 16.02 14.73 17.60
N THR A 6 17.27 15.14 17.80
CA THR A 6 17.65 16.45 18.37
C THR A 6 17.21 17.66 17.54
N HIS A 7 16.80 17.45 16.29
CA HIS A 7 16.31 18.48 15.36
C HIS A 7 14.91 18.15 14.83
N ASP A 8 14.11 17.38 15.59
CA ASP A 8 12.75 17.04 15.21
C ASP A 8 11.80 18.23 15.44
N PRO A 9 10.83 18.46 14.52
CA PRO A 9 9.82 19.51 14.68
C PRO A 9 9.02 19.43 15.98
N SER A 10 8.84 18.24 16.55
CA SER A 10 8.08 18.04 17.80
C SER A 10 8.63 18.80 19.01
N LEU A 11 9.91 19.18 18.98
CA LEU A 11 10.54 20.02 20.02
C LEU A 11 9.90 21.41 20.13
N LEU A 12 9.21 21.87 19.09
CA LEU A 12 8.54 23.17 19.02
C LEU A 12 7.02 23.06 19.20
N ASN A 13 6.50 21.91 19.64
CA ASN A 13 5.09 21.75 19.90
C ASN A 13 4.58 22.81 20.91
N GLY A 14 3.41 23.38 20.63
CA GLY A 14 2.81 24.48 21.39
C GLY A 14 3.14 25.88 20.87
N ARG A 15 4.00 26.02 19.85
CA ARG A 15 4.40 27.29 19.26
C ARG A 15 3.76 27.52 17.91
N THR A 16 3.55 28.80 17.57
CA THR A 16 3.25 29.20 16.19
C THR A 16 4.57 29.38 15.47
N VAL A 17 4.73 28.70 14.33
CA VAL A 17 5.99 28.64 13.58
C VAL A 17 5.77 28.90 12.10
N GLU A 18 6.82 29.36 11.45
CA GLU A 18 6.93 29.39 9.99
C GLU A 18 7.77 28.19 9.54
N LEU A 19 7.13 27.25 8.83
CA LEU A 19 7.73 25.99 8.39
C LEU A 19 7.90 25.98 6.88
N ILE A 20 9.07 25.59 6.42
CA ILE A 20 9.37 25.31 5.01
C ILE A 20 9.72 23.84 4.90
N GLY A 21 9.03 23.13 3.99
CA GLY A 21 9.25 21.71 3.78
C GLY A 21 8.64 21.21 2.47
N ARG A 22 8.91 19.95 2.16
CA ARG A 22 8.45 19.28 0.93
C ARG A 22 7.39 18.24 1.24
N LEU A 23 6.39 18.16 0.37
CA LEU A 23 5.38 17.12 0.50
C LEU A 23 5.98 15.74 0.24
N HIS A 24 5.75 14.86 1.20
CA HIS A 24 6.16 13.45 1.12
C HIS A 24 5.19 12.59 0.27
N ALA A 25 3.93 13.02 0.16
CA ALA A 25 2.88 12.40 -0.66
C ALA A 25 1.87 13.47 -1.08
N ASP A 26 1.01 13.17 -2.06
CA ASP A 26 -0.09 14.05 -2.44
C ASP A 26 -1.00 14.34 -1.24
N ALA A 27 -1.45 15.60 -1.11
CA ALA A 27 -2.33 16.00 -0.02
C ALA A 27 -3.69 15.30 -0.11
N ARG A 28 -4.19 14.83 1.03
CA ARG A 28 -5.53 14.22 1.13
C ARG A 28 -6.56 15.29 1.38
N VAL A 29 -7.60 15.30 0.55
CA VAL A 29 -8.69 16.28 0.65
C VAL A 29 -9.77 15.79 1.61
N PHE A 30 -10.24 16.69 2.48
CA PHE A 30 -11.37 16.50 3.41
C PHE A 30 -12.23 17.77 3.36
N ASP A 31 -13.37 17.71 2.73
CA ASP A 31 -14.29 18.85 2.55
C ASP A 31 -13.55 20.15 2.12
N THR A 32 -13.31 21.04 3.06
CA THR A 32 -12.64 22.33 2.82
C THR A 32 -11.16 22.37 3.23
N SER A 33 -10.63 21.25 3.71
CA SER A 33 -9.26 21.14 4.21
C SER A 33 -8.47 20.02 3.55
N CYS A 34 -7.16 20.13 3.59
CA CYS A 34 -6.26 19.06 3.15
C CYS A 34 -5.32 18.65 4.29
N SER A 35 -5.03 17.36 4.38
CA SER A 35 -3.95 16.84 5.23
C SER A 35 -2.79 16.39 4.35
N ALA A 36 -1.58 16.83 4.67
CA ALA A 36 -0.37 16.49 3.96
C ALA A 36 0.76 16.14 4.94
N LEU A 37 1.51 15.08 4.63
CA LEU A 37 2.73 14.75 5.36
C LEU A 37 3.90 15.51 4.73
N ILE A 38 4.60 16.32 5.52
CA ILE A 38 5.63 17.23 5.07
C ILE A 38 6.98 16.84 5.69
N ALA A 39 7.97 16.63 4.84
CA ALA A 39 9.35 16.55 5.24
C ALA A 39 9.86 17.98 5.49
N VAL A 40 10.20 18.26 6.74
CA VAL A 40 10.58 19.60 7.18
C VAL A 40 12.04 19.88 6.82
N ASP A 41 12.27 20.99 6.13
CA ASP A 41 13.61 21.49 5.79
C ASP A 41 14.07 22.57 6.79
N ARG A 42 13.16 23.53 7.12
CA ARG A 42 13.43 24.67 8.02
C ARG A 42 12.20 25.04 8.84
N ILE A 43 12.45 25.51 10.07
CA ILE A 43 11.46 26.17 10.94
C ILE A 43 12.09 27.46 11.45
N ASP A 44 11.41 28.60 11.26
CA ASP A 44 11.87 29.95 11.66
C ASP A 44 13.33 30.23 11.23
N GLY A 45 13.66 29.84 9.98
CA GLY A 45 14.99 30.00 9.39
C GLY A 45 16.03 28.95 9.82
N ARG A 46 15.82 28.18 10.87
CA ARG A 46 16.73 27.14 11.37
C ARG A 46 16.48 25.80 10.69
N ARG A 47 17.51 24.98 10.50
CA ARG A 47 17.39 23.65 9.91
C ARG A 47 16.77 22.67 10.90
N PHE A 48 15.70 22.02 10.48
CA PHE A 48 15.07 20.88 11.17
C PHE A 48 15.01 19.69 10.23
N ARG A 49 14.92 18.49 10.79
CA ARG A 49 14.77 17.25 10.04
C ARG A 49 13.73 16.37 10.74
N GLY A 50 12.68 16.04 10.04
CA GLY A 50 11.60 15.20 10.55
C GLY A 50 10.38 15.31 9.66
N LEU A 51 9.35 14.58 10.01
CA LEU A 51 8.06 14.60 9.33
C LEU A 51 7.03 15.30 10.22
N THR A 52 6.19 16.13 9.61
CA THR A 52 5.07 16.79 10.28
C THR A 52 3.82 16.62 9.42
N GLU A 53 2.70 16.22 10.04
CA GLU A 53 1.42 16.28 9.35
C GLU A 53 0.89 17.70 9.38
N ALA A 54 0.69 18.33 8.21
CA ALA A 54 0.10 19.64 8.10
C ALA A 54 -1.36 19.55 7.66
N VAL A 55 -2.23 20.25 8.38
CA VAL A 55 -3.63 20.48 8.00
C VAL A 55 -3.74 21.88 7.42
N LEU A 56 -4.04 21.96 6.12
CA LEU A 56 -4.10 23.19 5.34
C LEU A 56 -5.55 23.67 5.22
N ARG A 57 -5.81 24.93 5.53
CA ARG A 57 -7.14 25.55 5.41
C ARG A 57 -7.01 26.99 4.91
N PRO A 58 -7.79 27.41 3.87
CA PRO A 58 -8.55 26.59 2.94
C PRO A 58 -7.65 25.81 1.96
N CYS A 59 -8.17 24.80 1.28
CA CYS A 59 -7.42 23.98 0.34
C CYS A 59 -8.17 23.81 -1.00
N PRO A 60 -8.33 24.88 -1.81
CA PRO A 60 -9.01 24.79 -3.09
C PRO A 60 -8.23 23.95 -4.12
N ASN A 61 -6.90 24.04 -4.08
CA ASN A 61 -6.00 23.31 -4.96
C ASN A 61 -5.04 22.48 -4.11
N PRO A 62 -5.31 21.18 -3.93
CA PRO A 62 -4.47 20.32 -3.08
C PRO A 62 -3.04 20.24 -3.61
N PRO A 63 -2.04 20.52 -2.78
CA PRO A 63 -0.65 20.45 -3.19
C PRO A 63 -0.22 18.99 -3.39
N GLN A 64 0.72 18.80 -4.31
CA GLN A 64 1.13 17.50 -4.82
C GLN A 64 2.49 17.07 -4.24
N HIS A 65 2.79 15.78 -4.33
CA HIS A 65 4.07 15.20 -3.92
C HIS A 65 5.27 15.99 -4.49
N GLY A 66 6.27 16.20 -3.66
CA GLY A 66 7.51 16.89 -4.02
C GLY A 66 7.42 18.43 -4.02
N TRP A 67 6.22 19.04 -3.98
CA TRP A 67 6.11 20.49 -3.91
C TRP A 67 6.66 21.02 -2.60
N GLN A 68 7.40 22.13 -2.69
CA GLN A 68 7.90 22.83 -1.52
C GLN A 68 6.90 23.90 -1.09
N LEU A 69 6.50 23.83 0.17
CA LEU A 69 5.55 24.75 0.77
C LEU A 69 6.20 25.57 1.88
N LYS A 70 5.70 26.81 2.02
CA LYS A 70 5.88 27.64 3.18
C LYS A 70 4.55 27.68 3.93
N LEU A 71 4.58 27.34 5.19
CA LEU A 71 3.42 27.15 6.05
C LEU A 71 3.59 27.98 7.31
N THR A 72 2.54 28.68 7.72
CA THR A 72 2.51 29.41 8.99
C THR A 72 1.33 28.92 9.80
N GLY A 73 1.57 28.51 11.04
CA GLY A 73 0.52 28.01 11.90
C GLY A 73 1.01 27.43 13.22
N ALA A 74 0.07 26.90 14.00
CA ALA A 74 0.37 26.32 15.31
C ALA A 74 0.80 24.86 15.19
N LEU A 75 1.99 24.55 15.71
CA LEU A 75 2.52 23.21 15.84
C LEU A 75 2.01 22.58 17.15
N LYS A 76 1.44 21.40 17.08
CA LYS A 76 0.86 20.69 18.24
C LYS A 76 1.31 19.24 18.26
N ALA A 77 1.36 18.67 19.46
CA ALA A 77 1.48 17.23 19.61
C ALA A 77 0.22 16.54 19.04
N PRO A 78 0.36 15.40 18.34
CA PRO A 78 -0.78 14.63 17.87
C PRO A 78 -1.63 14.16 19.07
N GLN A 79 -2.95 14.20 18.91
CA GLN A 79 -3.85 13.73 19.97
C GLN A 79 -3.70 12.22 20.18
N SER A 80 -3.48 11.80 21.42
CA SER A 80 -3.54 10.40 21.81
C SER A 80 -4.97 9.86 21.66
N SER A 81 -5.10 8.56 21.46
CA SER A 81 -6.41 7.91 21.45
C SER A 81 -7.08 8.02 22.81
N VAL A 82 -8.39 8.19 22.82
CA VAL A 82 -9.22 8.23 24.04
C VAL A 82 -9.21 6.87 24.76
N HIS A 83 -8.98 5.79 24.01
CA HIS A 83 -8.97 4.43 24.53
C HIS A 83 -7.72 3.68 24.02
N PRO A 84 -7.04 2.88 24.87
CA PRO A 84 -5.81 2.14 24.50
C PRO A 84 -5.98 1.18 23.32
N LEU A 85 -7.18 0.63 23.14
CA LEU A 85 -7.51 -0.32 22.05
C LEU A 85 -7.89 0.35 20.72
N VAL A 86 -8.06 1.68 20.71
CA VAL A 86 -8.43 2.43 19.50
C VAL A 86 -7.21 3.16 18.96
N SER A 87 -6.85 2.89 17.71
CA SER A 87 -5.76 3.60 17.02
C SER A 87 -6.12 5.07 16.82
N GLY A 88 -5.47 5.97 17.57
CA GLY A 88 -5.64 7.42 17.43
C GLY A 88 -4.68 8.05 16.42
N PRO A 89 -4.84 9.37 16.20
CA PRO A 89 -3.94 10.14 15.33
C PRO A 89 -2.45 10.01 15.73
N ALA A 90 -2.16 10.03 17.04
CA ALA A 90 -0.79 9.90 17.55
C ALA A 90 -0.17 8.56 17.15
N SER A 91 -0.85 7.44 17.35
CA SER A 91 -0.32 6.11 17.01
C SER A 91 -0.17 5.91 15.49
N ARG A 92 -0.99 6.60 14.70
CA ARG A 92 -0.87 6.60 13.23
C ARG A 92 0.37 7.39 12.79
N LEU A 93 0.56 8.58 13.34
CA LEU A 93 1.67 9.47 13.01
C LEU A 93 3.01 8.94 13.52
N ASP A 94 3.03 8.33 14.70
CA ASP A 94 4.21 7.68 15.27
C ASP A 94 4.74 6.57 14.34
N ARG A 95 3.85 5.76 13.76
CA ARG A 95 4.22 4.76 12.74
C ARG A 95 4.78 5.37 11.47
N LEU A 96 4.46 6.63 11.16
CA LEU A 96 5.00 7.36 10.02
C LEU A 96 6.29 8.12 10.37
N GLY A 97 6.72 8.10 11.64
CA GLY A 97 7.87 8.87 12.13
C GLY A 97 7.58 10.37 12.23
N SER A 98 6.33 10.73 12.52
CA SER A 98 5.89 12.11 12.71
C SER A 98 5.34 12.29 14.12
N TRP A 99 5.94 13.17 14.92
CA TRP A 99 5.53 13.44 16.31
C TRP A 99 4.93 14.83 16.49
N SER A 100 4.58 15.46 15.39
CA SER A 100 3.99 16.80 15.38
C SER A 100 2.92 16.95 14.32
N GLN A 101 1.95 17.83 14.58
CA GLN A 101 0.89 18.19 13.67
C GLN A 101 0.82 19.72 13.57
N LEU A 102 0.95 20.26 12.37
CA LEU A 102 0.83 21.69 12.09
C LEU A 102 -0.58 22.02 11.62
N ARG A 103 -1.26 22.94 12.28
CA ARG A 103 -2.47 23.58 11.75
C ARG A 103 -2.06 24.84 11.03
N ALA A 104 -2.03 24.78 9.70
CA ALA A 104 -1.58 25.88 8.87
C ALA A 104 -2.76 26.83 8.57
N ASP A 105 -2.70 28.05 9.06
CA ASP A 105 -3.66 29.11 8.78
C ASP A 105 -3.34 29.82 7.46
N ARG A 106 -2.06 29.85 7.09
CA ARG A 106 -1.58 30.38 5.81
C ARG A 106 -0.56 29.42 5.20
N TRP A 107 -0.67 29.24 3.90
CA TRP A 107 0.27 28.42 3.17
C TRP A 107 0.47 28.94 1.74
N GLN A 108 1.68 28.75 1.22
CA GLN A 108 2.09 29.18 -0.11
C GLN A 108 2.96 28.12 -0.75
N VAL A 109 2.82 27.94 -2.07
CA VAL A 109 3.70 27.08 -2.86
C VAL A 109 4.93 27.88 -3.24
N LEU A 110 6.11 27.46 -2.75
CA LEU A 110 7.38 28.09 -3.11
C LEU A 110 7.93 27.53 -4.42
N HIS A 111 7.86 26.19 -4.58
CA HIS A 111 8.39 25.52 -5.75
C HIS A 111 7.57 24.29 -6.09
N LYS A 112 7.28 24.11 -7.39
CA LYS A 112 6.61 22.93 -7.93
C LYS A 112 7.68 22.01 -8.52
N SER A 113 8.05 20.96 -7.81
CA SER A 113 9.02 20.00 -8.32
C SER A 113 8.37 19.07 -9.33
N TRP A 114 9.08 18.78 -10.41
CA TRP A 114 8.69 17.75 -11.36
C TRP A 114 8.86 16.36 -10.75
N THR A 115 7.80 15.57 -10.73
CA THR A 115 7.78 14.22 -10.13
C THR A 115 7.21 13.21 -11.13
N PRO A 116 8.02 12.71 -12.08
CA PRO A 116 7.52 11.97 -13.25
C PRO A 116 6.69 10.75 -12.88
N ILE A 117 7.06 10.01 -11.85
CA ILE A 117 6.32 8.82 -11.40
C ILE A 117 4.97 9.22 -10.79
N ALA A 118 4.93 10.26 -9.95
CA ALA A 118 3.69 10.72 -9.35
C ALA A 118 2.78 11.37 -10.42
N ASP A 119 3.38 12.11 -11.38
CA ASP A 119 2.65 12.69 -12.52
C ASP A 119 2.05 11.60 -13.40
N ALA A 120 2.80 10.54 -13.71
CA ALA A 120 2.29 9.40 -14.47
C ALA A 120 1.12 8.72 -13.75
N ARG A 121 1.22 8.48 -12.43
CA ARG A 121 0.12 7.92 -11.62
C ARG A 121 -1.14 8.79 -11.70
N ARG A 122 -0.99 10.11 -11.54
CA ARG A 122 -2.09 11.07 -11.63
C ARG A 122 -2.73 11.07 -13.01
N SER A 123 -1.92 11.04 -14.07
CA SER A 123 -2.40 10.98 -15.46
C SER A 123 -3.19 9.70 -15.73
N ILE A 124 -2.70 8.55 -15.26
CA ILE A 124 -3.41 7.26 -15.38
C ILE A 124 -4.74 7.33 -14.60
N ALA A 125 -4.72 7.79 -13.35
CA ALA A 125 -5.93 7.91 -12.55
C ALA A 125 -6.96 8.86 -13.17
N ALA A 126 -6.51 10.01 -13.68
CA ALA A 126 -7.37 10.97 -14.36
C ALA A 126 -8.02 10.38 -15.63
N ARG A 127 -7.28 9.59 -16.43
CA ARG A 127 -7.83 8.91 -17.61
C ARG A 127 -8.93 7.92 -17.22
N PHE A 128 -8.72 7.10 -16.19
CA PHE A 128 -9.78 6.20 -15.70
C PHE A 128 -11.02 6.96 -15.25
N GLN A 129 -10.84 8.09 -14.56
CA GLN A 129 -11.95 8.93 -14.12
C GLN A 129 -12.69 9.61 -15.27
N GLN A 130 -11.99 10.02 -16.32
CA GLN A 130 -12.59 10.57 -17.51
C GLN A 130 -13.45 9.55 -18.29
N VAL A 131 -12.98 8.32 -18.40
CA VAL A 131 -13.67 7.26 -19.17
C VAL A 131 -14.83 6.64 -18.37
N ALA A 132 -14.63 6.34 -17.09
CA ALA A 132 -15.59 5.57 -16.26
C ALA A 132 -16.33 6.42 -15.22
N GLY A 133 -16.11 7.73 -15.20
CA GLY A 133 -16.66 8.65 -14.19
C GLY A 133 -15.85 8.66 -12.89
N LEU A 134 -16.11 9.67 -12.05
CA LEU A 134 -15.29 9.98 -10.88
C LEU A 134 -15.18 8.80 -9.88
N GLN A 135 -16.32 8.16 -9.56
CA GLN A 135 -16.35 7.08 -8.58
C GLN A 135 -15.82 5.76 -9.14
N ARG A 136 -16.34 5.32 -10.28
CA ARG A 136 -15.95 4.05 -10.91
C ARG A 136 -14.53 4.11 -11.42
N GLY A 137 -14.15 5.19 -12.10
CA GLY A 137 -12.80 5.41 -12.59
C GLY A 137 -11.78 5.55 -11.45
N GLY A 138 -12.16 6.22 -10.35
CA GLY A 138 -11.35 6.28 -9.13
C GLY A 138 -11.12 4.90 -8.52
N LEU A 139 -12.15 4.05 -8.48
CA LEU A 139 -12.02 2.66 -8.01
C LEU A 139 -11.11 1.83 -8.92
N LEU A 140 -11.29 1.93 -10.25
CA LEU A 140 -10.41 1.26 -11.22
C LEU A 140 -8.95 1.69 -11.06
N ALA A 141 -8.72 2.99 -10.93
CA ALA A 141 -7.38 3.54 -10.69
C ALA A 141 -6.78 3.02 -9.37
N ALA A 142 -7.58 2.93 -8.30
CA ALA A 142 -7.13 2.40 -7.01
C ALA A 142 -6.83 0.90 -7.06
N LEU A 143 -7.58 0.13 -7.83
CA LEU A 143 -7.31 -1.29 -8.06
C LEU A 143 -6.02 -1.51 -8.87
N VAL A 144 -5.69 -0.63 -9.82
CA VAL A 144 -4.49 -0.77 -10.66
C VAL A 144 -3.24 -0.20 -9.98
N LEU A 145 -3.32 1.02 -9.44
CA LEU A 145 -2.19 1.77 -8.88
C LEU A 145 -2.01 1.54 -7.37
N GLY A 146 -3.02 0.98 -6.73
CA GLY A 146 -3.12 0.89 -5.27
C GLY A 146 -3.82 2.09 -4.64
N GLY A 147 -4.72 1.83 -3.70
CA GLY A 147 -5.52 2.84 -2.99
C GLY A 147 -4.73 3.81 -2.10
N ALA A 148 -3.41 3.60 -1.95
CA ALA A 148 -2.53 4.56 -1.29
C ALA A 148 -2.27 5.81 -2.14
N HIS A 149 -2.38 5.68 -3.46
CA HIS A 149 -2.06 6.73 -4.43
C HIS A 149 -3.31 7.36 -5.08
N VAL A 150 -4.49 6.80 -4.84
CA VAL A 150 -5.75 7.28 -5.40
C VAL A 150 -6.71 7.61 -4.26
N GLN A 151 -7.30 8.80 -4.32
CA GLN A 151 -8.28 9.21 -3.32
C GLN A 151 -9.63 8.57 -3.67
N LEU A 152 -10.09 7.70 -2.79
CA LEU A 152 -11.42 7.11 -2.86
C LEU A 152 -12.35 7.79 -1.85
N PRO A 153 -13.64 7.94 -2.17
CA PRO A 153 -14.65 8.37 -1.21
C PRO A 153 -14.60 7.53 0.08
N ALA A 154 -14.80 8.18 1.21
CA ALA A 154 -14.72 7.53 2.52
C ALA A 154 -15.73 6.36 2.64
N GLU A 155 -16.95 6.56 2.14
CA GLU A 155 -17.99 5.54 2.10
C GLU A 155 -17.58 4.29 1.34
N LEU A 156 -16.98 4.46 0.16
CA LEU A 156 -16.51 3.34 -0.67
C LEU A 156 -15.38 2.59 0.02
N ARG A 157 -14.44 3.31 0.62
CA ARG A 157 -13.34 2.70 1.38
C ARG A 157 -13.86 1.91 2.57
N GLU A 158 -14.86 2.45 3.27
CA GLU A 158 -15.49 1.79 4.41
C GLU A 158 -16.25 0.54 3.96
N ALA A 159 -17.00 0.60 2.85
CA ALA A 159 -17.67 -0.56 2.27
C ALA A 159 -16.68 -1.70 1.96
N PHE A 160 -15.52 -1.39 1.36
CA PHE A 160 -14.45 -2.37 1.13
C PHE A 160 -13.86 -2.92 2.43
N ARG A 161 -13.76 -2.10 3.48
CA ARG A 161 -13.28 -2.52 4.80
C ARG A 161 -14.25 -3.50 5.46
N VAL A 162 -15.54 -3.18 5.48
CA VAL A 162 -16.59 -4.01 6.07
C VAL A 162 -16.72 -5.35 5.31
N ALA A 163 -16.65 -5.31 3.99
CA ALA A 163 -16.65 -6.51 3.15
C ALA A 163 -15.36 -7.36 3.27
N GLY A 164 -14.29 -6.86 3.93
CA GLY A 164 -13.01 -7.56 4.02
C GLY A 164 -12.19 -7.55 2.73
N LEU A 165 -12.53 -6.65 1.80
CA LEU A 165 -11.87 -6.50 0.50
C LEU A 165 -10.81 -5.38 0.49
N SER A 166 -10.42 -4.84 1.64
CA SER A 166 -9.40 -3.78 1.74
C SER A 166 -8.07 -4.16 1.09
N HIS A 167 -7.72 -5.45 1.10
CA HIS A 167 -6.53 -5.97 0.45
C HIS A 167 -6.56 -5.86 -1.08
N ALA A 168 -7.75 -5.83 -1.70
CA ALA A 168 -7.90 -5.63 -3.15
C ALA A 168 -7.56 -4.18 -3.55
N LEU A 169 -7.81 -3.20 -2.66
CA LEU A 169 -7.42 -1.80 -2.87
C LEU A 169 -5.91 -1.58 -2.66
N ALA A 170 -5.23 -2.47 -1.96
CA ALA A 170 -3.78 -2.39 -1.80
C ALA A 170 -3.10 -3.04 -3.02
N ALA A 171 -2.05 -2.40 -3.53
CA ALA A 171 -1.21 -3.05 -4.53
C ALA A 171 -0.66 -4.37 -3.96
N SER A 172 -1.01 -5.48 -4.58
CA SER A 172 -0.79 -6.82 -4.02
C SER A 172 -0.01 -7.73 -4.96
N GLY A 173 0.44 -8.87 -4.42
CA GLY A 173 1.09 -9.92 -5.21
C GLY A 173 0.23 -10.45 -6.35
N PHE A 174 -1.10 -10.40 -6.22
CA PHE A 174 -2.02 -10.80 -7.27
C PHE A 174 -1.86 -9.91 -8.52
N HIS A 175 -1.86 -8.57 -8.35
CA HIS A 175 -1.64 -7.63 -9.45
C HIS A 175 -0.30 -7.87 -10.14
N LEU A 176 0.76 -8.09 -9.35
CA LEU A 176 2.07 -8.39 -9.90
C LEU A 176 2.07 -9.72 -10.68
N SER A 177 1.41 -10.75 -10.14
CA SER A 177 1.34 -12.06 -10.82
C SER A 177 0.68 -11.97 -12.18
N VAL A 178 -0.36 -11.15 -12.31
CA VAL A 178 -1.03 -10.92 -13.59
C VAL A 178 -0.13 -10.15 -14.55
N VAL A 179 0.47 -9.04 -14.11
CA VAL A 179 1.38 -8.25 -14.96
C VAL A 179 2.56 -9.10 -15.43
N LEU A 180 3.23 -9.78 -14.51
CA LEU A 180 4.37 -10.64 -14.82
C LEU A 180 3.95 -11.82 -15.71
N GLY A 181 2.83 -12.45 -15.41
CA GLY A 181 2.27 -13.55 -16.18
C GLY A 181 1.94 -13.15 -17.62
N SER A 182 1.34 -11.98 -17.81
CA SER A 182 1.03 -11.41 -19.13
C SER A 182 2.30 -11.12 -19.94
N VAL A 183 3.30 -10.47 -19.31
CA VAL A 183 4.59 -10.20 -19.94
C VAL A 183 5.29 -11.49 -20.35
N LEU A 184 5.30 -12.50 -19.50
CA LEU A 184 5.90 -13.80 -19.80
C LEU A 184 5.11 -14.60 -20.85
N ALA A 185 3.79 -14.44 -20.91
CA ALA A 185 2.95 -15.08 -21.92
C ALA A 185 3.22 -14.48 -23.31
N VAL A 186 3.27 -13.15 -23.42
CA VAL A 186 3.61 -12.45 -24.67
C VAL A 186 5.06 -12.75 -25.05
N GLY A 187 5.96 -12.83 -24.07
CA GLY A 187 7.38 -13.11 -24.29
C GLY A 187 7.71 -14.59 -24.54
N ARG A 188 6.74 -15.49 -24.76
CA ARG A 188 7.02 -16.93 -24.98
C ARG A 188 7.90 -17.21 -26.21
N SER A 189 7.75 -16.41 -27.25
CA SER A 189 8.46 -16.57 -28.53
C SER A 189 9.82 -15.87 -28.61
N VAL A 190 10.18 -15.08 -27.58
CA VAL A 190 11.48 -14.38 -27.54
C VAL A 190 12.56 -15.20 -26.84
N SER A 191 13.82 -14.85 -27.10
CA SER A 191 14.97 -15.50 -26.46
C SER A 191 14.91 -15.39 -24.93
N ARG A 192 15.50 -16.39 -24.26
CA ARG A 192 15.55 -16.47 -22.78
C ARG A 192 16.07 -15.19 -22.12
N PRO A 193 17.21 -14.58 -22.54
CA PRO A 193 17.71 -13.35 -21.90
C PRO A 193 16.75 -12.17 -22.08
N LEU A 194 16.11 -12.05 -23.26
CA LEU A 194 15.13 -10.98 -23.49
C LEU A 194 13.87 -11.17 -22.64
N ARG A 195 13.39 -12.39 -22.45
CA ARG A 195 12.25 -12.70 -21.56
C ARG A 195 12.55 -12.37 -20.10
N VAL A 196 13.76 -12.69 -19.61
CA VAL A 196 14.22 -12.30 -18.26
C VAL A 196 14.27 -10.78 -18.13
N SER A 197 14.83 -10.09 -19.12
CA SER A 197 14.90 -8.62 -19.13
C SER A 197 13.51 -7.98 -19.10
N LEU A 198 12.57 -8.46 -19.91
CA LEU A 198 11.19 -7.99 -19.90
C LEU A 198 10.50 -8.24 -18.55
N GLY A 199 10.71 -9.40 -17.95
CA GLY A 199 10.23 -9.72 -16.61
C GLY A 199 10.80 -8.78 -15.54
N CYS A 200 12.09 -8.54 -15.55
CA CYS A 200 12.75 -7.58 -14.64
C CYS A 200 12.22 -6.15 -14.84
N CYS A 201 12.06 -5.71 -16.08
CA CYS A 201 11.46 -4.41 -16.39
C CYS A 201 10.03 -4.30 -15.85
N ALA A 202 9.21 -5.34 -16.00
CA ALA A 202 7.84 -5.37 -15.47
C ALA A 202 7.82 -5.30 -13.93
N LEU A 203 8.72 -6.02 -13.24
CA LEU A 203 8.88 -5.97 -11.80
C LEU A 203 9.29 -4.57 -11.30
N LEU A 204 10.27 -3.95 -11.96
CA LEU A 204 10.73 -2.59 -11.63
C LEU A 204 9.65 -1.55 -11.91
N LEU A 205 8.95 -1.65 -13.03
CA LEU A 205 7.83 -0.78 -13.37
C LEU A 205 6.71 -0.90 -12.34
N PHE A 206 6.37 -2.13 -11.94
CA PHE A 206 5.36 -2.36 -10.91
C PHE A 206 5.79 -1.75 -9.56
N LEU A 207 7.04 -1.96 -9.14
CA LEU A 207 7.59 -1.38 -7.91
C LEU A 207 7.52 0.15 -7.92
N THR A 208 7.90 0.78 -9.03
CA THR A 208 7.87 2.23 -9.17
C THR A 208 6.46 2.79 -9.20
N LEU A 209 5.51 2.12 -9.84
CA LEU A 209 4.10 2.55 -9.90
C LEU A 209 3.32 2.26 -8.63
N ALA A 210 3.50 1.10 -8.01
CA ALA A 210 2.78 0.73 -6.78
C ALA A 210 3.42 1.29 -5.50
N GLY A 211 4.70 1.66 -5.55
CA GLY A 211 5.47 2.21 -4.42
C GLY A 211 6.12 1.16 -3.53
N GLY A 212 7.04 1.61 -2.66
CA GLY A 212 7.87 0.75 -1.81
C GLY A 212 7.18 0.23 -0.54
N GLN A 213 5.88 -0.05 -0.57
CA GLN A 213 5.19 -0.66 0.56
C GLN A 213 5.69 -2.09 0.81
N PRO A 214 5.73 -2.58 2.06
CA PRO A 214 6.26 -3.92 2.36
C PRO A 214 5.58 -5.05 1.58
N SER A 215 4.27 -4.97 1.33
CA SER A 215 3.52 -5.94 0.53
C SER A 215 3.96 -5.98 -0.93
N VAL A 216 4.25 -4.82 -1.51
CA VAL A 216 4.73 -4.68 -2.90
C VAL A 216 6.16 -5.20 -3.02
N VAL A 217 7.05 -4.79 -2.12
CA VAL A 217 8.45 -5.24 -2.12
C VAL A 217 8.52 -6.76 -1.96
N ARG A 218 7.74 -7.35 -1.05
CA ARG A 218 7.66 -8.80 -0.93
C ARG A 218 7.21 -9.46 -2.24
N ALA A 219 6.15 -8.95 -2.86
CA ALA A 219 5.66 -9.49 -4.12
C ALA A 219 6.71 -9.42 -5.23
N VAL A 220 7.42 -8.31 -5.35
CA VAL A 220 8.49 -8.13 -6.34
C VAL A 220 9.65 -9.07 -6.09
N LEU A 221 10.11 -9.24 -4.85
CA LEU A 221 11.19 -10.17 -4.52
C LEU A 221 10.79 -11.63 -4.80
N MET A 222 9.58 -12.03 -4.40
CA MET A 222 9.07 -13.37 -4.72
C MET A 222 8.88 -13.58 -6.23
N GLY A 223 8.39 -12.56 -6.95
CA GLY A 223 8.25 -12.58 -8.41
C GLY A 223 9.60 -12.69 -9.13
N ALA A 224 10.60 -11.96 -8.66
CA ALA A 224 11.97 -12.05 -9.19
C ALA A 224 12.57 -13.44 -8.96
N THR A 225 12.40 -13.98 -7.75
CA THR A 225 12.86 -15.34 -7.43
C THR A 225 12.14 -16.40 -8.27
N ALA A 226 10.82 -16.27 -8.44
CA ALA A 226 10.03 -17.16 -9.29
C ALA A 226 10.46 -17.10 -10.76
N LEU A 227 10.77 -15.89 -11.27
CA LEU A 227 11.30 -15.70 -12.62
C LEU A 227 12.66 -16.41 -12.79
N LEU A 228 13.58 -16.22 -11.85
CA LEU A 228 14.91 -16.84 -11.88
C LEU A 228 14.81 -18.38 -11.82
N ILE A 229 13.98 -18.93 -10.93
CA ILE A 229 13.77 -20.37 -10.78
C ILE A 229 13.22 -20.97 -12.07
N ARG A 230 12.16 -20.32 -12.62
CA ARG A 230 11.54 -20.75 -13.88
C ARG A 230 12.55 -20.81 -15.03
N GLU A 231 13.38 -19.82 -15.15
CA GLU A 231 14.34 -19.72 -16.23
C GLU A 231 15.60 -20.59 -15.99
N SER A 232 15.84 -21.03 -14.75
CA SER A 232 16.96 -21.95 -14.40
C SER A 232 16.57 -23.42 -14.40
N ASP A 233 15.32 -23.76 -14.74
CA ASP A 233 14.74 -25.12 -14.69
C ASP A 233 14.90 -25.79 -13.31
N GLN A 234 15.02 -24.99 -12.24
CA GLN A 234 15.16 -25.49 -10.90
C GLN A 234 13.79 -25.66 -10.21
N ARG A 235 13.71 -26.65 -9.33
CA ARG A 235 12.55 -26.82 -8.46
C ARG A 235 12.79 -26.12 -7.13
N SER A 236 11.84 -25.26 -6.71
CA SER A 236 11.90 -24.66 -5.38
C SER A 236 10.60 -24.90 -4.62
N ARG A 237 10.71 -24.92 -3.31
CA ARG A 237 9.54 -24.95 -2.42
C ARG A 237 9.12 -23.52 -2.14
N GLY A 238 7.82 -23.21 -2.34
CA GLY A 238 7.27 -21.87 -2.09
C GLY A 238 7.58 -21.32 -0.69
N ALA A 239 7.59 -22.19 0.32
CA ALA A 239 7.96 -21.83 1.69
C ALA A 239 9.42 -21.34 1.80
N GLY A 240 10.36 -21.96 1.09
CA GLY A 240 11.77 -21.52 1.09
C GLY A 240 11.93 -20.15 0.44
N VAL A 241 11.24 -19.92 -0.69
CA VAL A 241 11.21 -18.60 -1.36
C VAL A 241 10.63 -17.53 -0.44
N LEU A 242 9.54 -17.83 0.26
CA LEU A 242 8.94 -16.91 1.22
C LEU A 242 9.93 -16.59 2.35
N LEU A 243 10.52 -17.60 2.97
CA LEU A 243 11.46 -17.42 4.08
C LEU A 243 12.66 -16.55 3.66
N LEU A 244 13.28 -16.88 2.53
CA LEU A 244 14.39 -16.10 1.98
C LEU A 244 13.99 -14.64 1.73
N THR A 245 12.80 -14.42 1.17
CA THR A 245 12.26 -13.08 0.91
C THR A 245 12.07 -12.29 2.21
N LEU A 246 11.49 -12.91 3.24
CA LEU A 246 11.28 -12.24 4.53
C LEU A 246 12.59 -11.90 5.22
N ILE A 247 13.58 -12.81 5.20
CA ILE A 247 14.91 -12.55 5.75
C ILE A 247 15.56 -11.37 5.02
N LEU A 248 15.53 -11.37 3.68
CA LEU A 248 16.13 -10.29 2.89
C LEU A 248 15.47 -8.94 3.17
N MET A 249 14.14 -8.90 3.27
CA MET A 249 13.40 -7.69 3.61
C MET A 249 13.78 -7.14 4.98
N LEU A 250 13.93 -8.00 5.98
CA LEU A 250 14.30 -7.60 7.35
C LEU A 250 15.77 -7.22 7.47
N LEU A 251 16.65 -7.79 6.66
CA LEU A 251 18.05 -7.35 6.58
C LEU A 251 18.19 -5.94 5.99
N ILE A 252 17.38 -5.62 4.97
CA ILE A 252 17.38 -4.28 4.34
C ILE A 252 16.69 -3.24 5.23
N ARG A 253 15.57 -3.60 5.84
CA ARG A 253 14.72 -2.74 6.65
C ARG A 253 14.17 -3.46 7.87
N PRO A 254 14.92 -3.52 8.99
CA PRO A 254 14.48 -4.19 10.22
C PRO A 254 13.17 -3.61 10.79
N ASP A 255 12.94 -2.32 10.60
CA ASP A 255 11.74 -1.62 11.07
C ASP A 255 10.44 -2.21 10.52
N TRP A 256 10.50 -2.91 9.38
CA TRP A 256 9.33 -3.56 8.79
C TRP A 256 8.76 -4.68 9.65
N ALA A 257 9.54 -5.27 10.56
CA ALA A 257 9.05 -6.28 11.50
C ALA A 257 7.85 -5.75 12.32
N HIS A 258 7.84 -4.47 12.66
CA HIS A 258 6.75 -3.81 13.39
C HIS A 258 5.64 -3.27 12.49
N SER A 259 5.79 -3.35 11.18
CA SER A 259 4.78 -2.88 10.22
C SER A 259 3.62 -3.87 10.13
N VAL A 260 2.40 -3.42 10.42
CA VAL A 260 1.18 -4.22 10.27
C VAL A 260 1.04 -4.78 8.85
N GLY A 261 1.37 -3.96 7.84
CA GLY A 261 1.33 -4.38 6.43
C GLY A 261 2.31 -5.51 6.12
N PHE A 262 3.51 -5.49 6.70
CA PHE A 262 4.48 -6.58 6.56
C PHE A 262 3.97 -7.86 7.25
N GLN A 263 3.55 -7.78 8.50
CA GLN A 263 3.07 -8.91 9.28
C GLN A 263 1.88 -9.61 8.61
N LEU A 264 0.85 -8.85 8.24
CA LEU A 264 -0.34 -9.39 7.56
C LEU A 264 0.02 -10.00 6.21
N SER A 265 0.90 -9.35 5.45
CA SER A 265 1.33 -9.82 4.14
C SER A 265 2.15 -11.11 4.23
N ALA A 266 3.05 -11.22 5.23
CA ALA A 266 3.83 -12.41 5.51
C ALA A 266 2.92 -13.58 5.95
N ALA A 267 2.02 -13.33 6.90
CA ALA A 267 1.09 -14.33 7.40
C ALA A 267 0.16 -14.86 6.28
N ALA A 268 -0.44 -13.96 5.49
CA ALA A 268 -1.28 -14.36 4.37
C ALA A 268 -0.53 -15.26 3.39
N THR A 269 0.71 -14.88 3.02
CA THR A 269 1.50 -15.67 2.06
C THR A 269 1.95 -17.01 2.66
N ALA A 270 2.26 -17.04 3.96
CA ALA A 270 2.54 -18.30 4.66
C ALA A 270 1.31 -19.24 4.60
N GLY A 271 0.11 -18.71 4.88
CA GLY A 271 -1.12 -19.48 4.72
C GLY A 271 -1.32 -20.03 3.31
N LEU A 272 -1.11 -19.18 2.30
CA LEU A 272 -1.22 -19.56 0.89
C LEU A 272 -0.20 -20.62 0.47
N THR A 273 1.02 -20.59 1.00
CA THR A 273 2.07 -21.52 0.62
C THR A 273 2.07 -22.82 1.41
N LEU A 274 1.65 -22.80 2.67
CA LEU A 274 1.71 -23.94 3.58
C LEU A 274 0.38 -24.69 3.69
N SER A 275 -0.75 -23.97 3.72
CA SER A 275 -2.05 -24.55 4.05
C SER A 275 -2.98 -24.67 2.85
N ALA A 276 -2.98 -23.70 1.93
CA ALA A 276 -3.94 -23.69 0.83
C ALA A 276 -3.84 -24.90 -0.10
N PRO A 277 -2.64 -25.43 -0.50
CA PRO A 277 -2.56 -26.58 -1.40
C PRO A 277 -3.14 -27.87 -0.80
N GLY A 278 -2.92 -28.09 0.50
CA GLY A 278 -3.47 -29.25 1.21
C GLY A 278 -4.99 -29.18 1.34
N LEU A 279 -5.50 -28.00 1.66
CA LEU A 279 -6.96 -27.76 1.75
C LEU A 279 -7.64 -27.91 0.39
N GLU A 280 -7.05 -27.34 -0.66
CA GLU A 280 -7.55 -27.49 -2.03
C GLU A 280 -7.65 -28.95 -2.45
N GLN A 281 -6.61 -29.76 -2.21
CA GLN A 281 -6.61 -31.21 -2.52
C GLN A 281 -7.69 -31.94 -1.76
N GLN A 282 -7.95 -31.61 -0.49
CA GLN A 282 -9.04 -32.21 0.28
C GLN A 282 -10.41 -31.84 -0.29
N LEU A 283 -10.63 -30.57 -0.64
CA LEU A 283 -11.89 -30.11 -1.21
C LEU A 283 -12.16 -30.71 -2.59
N LEU A 284 -11.14 -30.85 -3.42
CA LEU A 284 -11.27 -31.47 -4.75
C LEU A 284 -11.71 -32.95 -4.69
N ARG A 285 -11.46 -33.67 -3.58
CA ARG A 285 -11.96 -35.03 -3.37
C ARG A 285 -13.47 -35.06 -3.11
N CYS A 286 -14.04 -33.97 -2.59
CA CYS A 286 -15.44 -33.85 -2.23
C CYS A 286 -16.28 -33.11 -3.28
N CYS A 287 -15.63 -32.32 -4.15
CA CYS A 287 -16.29 -31.48 -5.14
C CYS A 287 -16.32 -32.13 -6.53
N PRO A 288 -17.40 -31.94 -7.30
CA PRO A 288 -17.42 -32.35 -8.69
C PRO A 288 -16.36 -31.61 -9.51
N PRO A 289 -15.78 -32.24 -10.56
CA PRO A 289 -14.68 -31.67 -11.35
C PRO A 289 -14.97 -30.31 -11.95
N ARG A 290 -16.23 -29.99 -12.25
CA ARG A 290 -16.66 -28.68 -12.79
C ARG A 290 -16.56 -27.55 -11.79
N MET A 291 -16.46 -27.85 -10.49
CA MET A 291 -16.39 -26.84 -9.40
C MET A 291 -14.98 -26.72 -8.80
N GLY A 292 -13.95 -27.28 -9.44
CA GLY A 292 -12.58 -27.24 -8.94
C GLY A 292 -12.05 -25.82 -8.70
N TRP A 293 -12.46 -24.83 -9.51
CA TRP A 293 -12.10 -23.44 -9.32
C TRP A 293 -12.66 -22.85 -8.01
N LEU A 294 -13.85 -23.30 -7.56
CA LEU A 294 -14.42 -22.91 -6.27
C LEU A 294 -13.61 -23.48 -5.10
N ALA A 295 -13.15 -24.72 -5.21
CA ALA A 295 -12.29 -25.35 -4.21
C ALA A 295 -10.98 -24.56 -4.05
N ALA A 296 -10.33 -24.19 -5.15
CA ALA A 296 -9.13 -23.37 -5.15
C ALA A 296 -9.39 -21.96 -4.54
N ALA A 297 -10.43 -21.28 -4.99
CA ALA A 297 -10.78 -19.93 -4.49
C ALA A 297 -11.13 -19.95 -2.99
N PHE A 298 -11.84 -20.97 -2.54
CA PHE A 298 -12.16 -21.16 -1.12
C PHE A 298 -10.90 -21.44 -0.31
N ALA A 299 -10.05 -22.38 -0.75
CA ALA A 299 -8.83 -22.77 -0.05
C ALA A 299 -7.87 -21.57 0.13
N VAL A 300 -7.71 -20.76 -0.91
CA VAL A 300 -6.90 -19.52 -0.90
C VAL A 300 -7.46 -18.51 0.11
N SER A 301 -8.77 -18.24 0.02
CA SER A 301 -9.42 -17.23 0.89
C SER A 301 -9.44 -17.68 2.35
N TRP A 302 -9.72 -18.93 2.60
CA TRP A 302 -9.74 -19.52 3.95
C TRP A 302 -8.34 -19.54 4.58
N ALA A 303 -7.34 -20.04 3.86
CA ALA A 303 -5.96 -20.07 4.36
C ALA A 303 -5.45 -18.66 4.71
N ALA A 304 -5.68 -17.68 3.83
CA ALA A 304 -5.30 -16.30 4.10
C ALA A 304 -6.02 -15.75 5.34
N LEU A 305 -7.33 -15.98 5.47
CA LEU A 305 -8.13 -15.52 6.61
C LEU A 305 -7.61 -16.12 7.92
N VAL A 306 -7.47 -17.44 8.01
CA VAL A 306 -7.05 -18.13 9.26
C VAL A 306 -5.67 -17.67 9.70
N TRP A 307 -4.71 -17.52 8.78
CA TRP A 307 -3.35 -17.10 9.13
C TRP A 307 -3.25 -15.61 9.49
N THR A 308 -4.14 -14.77 8.97
CA THR A 308 -4.14 -13.34 9.30
C THR A 308 -5.06 -12.99 10.47
N LEU A 309 -5.98 -13.88 10.86
CA LEU A 309 -6.97 -13.64 11.91
C LEU A 309 -6.38 -13.18 13.24
N PRO A 310 -5.33 -13.83 13.79
CA PRO A 310 -4.73 -13.41 15.06
C PRO A 310 -4.18 -11.97 14.98
N LEU A 311 -3.52 -11.64 13.86
CA LEU A 311 -2.96 -10.31 13.65
C LEU A 311 -4.03 -9.25 13.41
N GLN A 312 -5.13 -9.62 12.73
CA GLN A 312 -6.27 -8.70 12.55
C GLN A 312 -6.92 -8.35 13.88
N LEU A 313 -7.15 -9.35 14.73
CA LEU A 313 -7.68 -9.12 16.08
C LEU A 313 -6.74 -8.25 16.92
N LEU A 314 -5.44 -8.55 16.88
CA LEU A 314 -4.43 -7.80 17.64
C LEU A 314 -4.35 -6.34 17.22
N HIS A 315 -4.37 -6.05 15.91
CA HIS A 315 -4.12 -4.70 15.40
C HIS A 315 -5.38 -3.86 15.18
N PHE A 316 -6.51 -4.48 14.88
CA PHE A 316 -7.75 -3.78 14.53
C PHE A 316 -8.91 -4.03 15.50
N GLY A 317 -8.79 -5.03 16.37
CA GLY A 317 -9.85 -5.41 17.31
C GLY A 317 -11.13 -5.93 16.63
N SER A 318 -11.11 -6.13 15.32
CA SER A 318 -12.27 -6.57 14.53
C SER A 318 -11.83 -7.40 13.34
N THR A 319 -12.71 -8.31 12.93
CA THR A 319 -12.52 -9.12 11.72
C THR A 319 -13.72 -8.99 10.80
N PRO A 320 -13.52 -8.94 9.48
CA PRO A 320 -14.63 -8.87 8.54
C PRO A 320 -15.27 -10.25 8.39
N LEU A 321 -16.45 -10.44 8.96
CA LEU A 321 -17.18 -11.71 8.92
C LEU A 321 -17.52 -12.16 7.49
N TYR A 322 -17.75 -11.20 6.60
CA TYR A 322 -18.13 -11.46 5.21
C TYR A 322 -16.93 -11.69 4.27
N ALA A 323 -15.68 -11.58 4.77
CA ALA A 323 -14.48 -11.63 3.92
C ALA A 323 -14.41 -12.87 3.03
N LEU A 324 -14.77 -14.04 3.55
CA LEU A 324 -14.71 -15.29 2.80
C LEU A 324 -15.67 -15.29 1.60
N VAL A 325 -16.94 -14.92 1.85
CA VAL A 325 -17.97 -14.86 0.80
C VAL A 325 -17.66 -13.75 -0.19
N ALA A 326 -17.30 -12.57 0.32
CA ALA A 326 -16.95 -11.42 -0.52
C ALA A 326 -15.76 -11.72 -1.43
N ASN A 327 -14.72 -12.40 -0.94
CA ASN A 327 -13.56 -12.80 -1.73
C ASN A 327 -13.93 -13.84 -2.80
N LEU A 328 -14.77 -14.79 -2.46
CA LEU A 328 -15.23 -15.81 -3.42
C LEU A 328 -16.04 -15.19 -4.56
N LEU A 329 -16.90 -14.21 -4.27
CA LEU A 329 -17.68 -13.48 -5.26
C LEU A 329 -16.83 -12.45 -6.04
N ALA A 330 -15.88 -11.81 -5.38
CA ALA A 330 -15.02 -10.80 -6.01
C ALA A 330 -13.93 -11.42 -6.91
N ALA A 331 -13.46 -12.64 -6.63
CA ALA A 331 -12.36 -13.27 -7.38
C ALA A 331 -12.59 -13.31 -8.90
N PRO A 332 -13.74 -13.79 -9.42
CA PRO A 332 -13.97 -13.81 -10.87
C PRO A 332 -14.09 -12.41 -11.46
N LEU A 333 -14.65 -11.45 -10.72
CA LEU A 333 -14.78 -10.06 -11.15
C LEU A 333 -13.41 -9.38 -11.24
N LEU A 334 -12.55 -9.59 -10.24
CA LEU A 334 -11.20 -9.05 -10.23
C LEU A 334 -10.34 -9.66 -11.36
N LEU A 335 -10.49 -10.95 -11.63
CA LEU A 335 -9.84 -11.61 -12.76
C LEU A 335 -10.30 -11.04 -14.11
N SER A 336 -11.61 -10.85 -14.28
CA SER A 336 -12.17 -10.24 -15.49
C SER A 336 -11.68 -8.82 -15.74
N LEU A 337 -11.57 -8.02 -14.68
CA LEU A 337 -11.16 -6.61 -14.73
C LEU A 337 -9.70 -6.43 -15.16
N ILE A 338 -8.86 -7.44 -14.97
CA ILE A 338 -7.44 -7.45 -15.35
C ILE A 338 -7.27 -7.83 -16.83
N HIS A 339 -8.27 -8.47 -17.44
CA HIS A 339 -8.24 -8.85 -18.85
C HIS A 339 -8.84 -7.79 -19.78
N ILE A 340 -9.40 -6.71 -19.23
CA ILE A 340 -9.85 -5.51 -19.96
C ILE A 340 -8.75 -4.45 -19.98
#